data_e70065cadf8498f4c56170a109c4cc1e
#
_entry.id   e70065cadf8498f4c56170a109c4cc1e
#
_cell.length_a   1.000
_cell.length_b   1.000
_cell.length_c   1.000
_cell.angle_alpha   90.00
_cell.angle_beta   90.00
_cell.angle_gamma   90.00
#
_symmetry.space_group_name_H-M   'P 1'
#
loop_
_entity.id
_entity.type
_entity.pdbx_description
1 polymer ?
#
loop_
_entity_poly.entity_id
_entity_poly.type
_entity_poly.pdbx_seq_one_letter_code
_entity_poly.pdbx_strand_id
1 'polypeptide(L)'
;MPDIRRLPAEERGKLAPLLNLHAPADATAAYYALDHPEERVELFVEYAGNGAPRGFLALAQTGYDLFRRLAVPFAAHPLGLVRLLQEGLRPAQPVLLLLPMEQESWVEGLLQLSESRVLDVFRLHTSHFQPVLNVMVVAAEGPDGGSRFEIRSVSGAHASSGTNWRGPHYAEVYVETDDDARARGFSRSVLAAMAGQLLAERRVALYRIDELDAAGQAEAFEVGFRRSGERSMLVQAVLRDGVGGTPG
;
A
#
# COMPACT_ATOMS: atom_id res chain seq x y z
N MET A 1 30.48 -5.13 -8.33
CA MET A 1 29.15 -4.61 -8.68
C MET A 1 28.19 -4.98 -7.56
N PRO A 2 27.18 -4.17 -7.19
CA PRO A 2 26.14 -4.62 -6.29
C PRO A 2 25.41 -5.81 -6.92
N ASP A 3 25.19 -6.83 -6.12
CA ASP A 3 24.56 -8.08 -6.52
C ASP A 3 23.04 -7.96 -6.25
N ILE A 4 22.22 -8.14 -7.28
CA ILE A 4 20.77 -8.21 -7.11
C ILE A 4 20.34 -9.63 -7.40
N ARG A 5 19.57 -10.20 -6.46
CA ARG A 5 19.08 -11.56 -6.61
C ARG A 5 17.72 -11.73 -5.96
N ARG A 6 17.00 -12.75 -6.40
CA ARG A 6 15.74 -13.16 -5.78
C ARG A 6 16.02 -13.71 -4.39
N LEU A 7 15.28 -13.22 -3.40
CA LEU A 7 15.36 -13.67 -2.02
C LEU A 7 14.40 -14.84 -1.79
N PRO A 8 14.88 -15.98 -1.25
CA PRO A 8 14.01 -17.05 -0.81
C PRO A 8 13.10 -16.62 0.34
N ALA A 9 11.91 -17.23 0.42
CA ALA A 9 10.89 -16.86 1.40
C ALA A 9 11.39 -16.99 2.85
N GLU A 10 12.13 -18.06 3.14
CA GLU A 10 12.72 -18.33 4.46
C GLU A 10 13.78 -17.30 4.91
N GLU A 11 14.27 -16.48 3.98
CA GLU A 11 15.28 -15.46 4.25
C GLU A 11 14.72 -14.05 4.44
N ARG A 12 13.39 -13.86 4.31
CA ARG A 12 12.72 -12.54 4.36
C ARG A 12 13.08 -11.72 5.59
N GLY A 13 13.27 -12.38 6.74
CA GLY A 13 13.67 -11.74 7.98
C GLY A 13 14.98 -10.94 7.89
N LYS A 14 15.85 -11.22 6.89
CA LYS A 14 17.07 -10.44 6.63
C LYS A 14 16.80 -9.00 6.19
N LEU A 15 15.56 -8.68 5.74
CA LEU A 15 15.17 -7.34 5.33
C LEU A 15 14.72 -6.45 6.50
N ALA A 16 14.35 -7.04 7.65
CA ALA A 16 13.86 -6.29 8.80
C ALA A 16 14.81 -5.15 9.27
N PRO A 17 16.16 -5.31 9.25
CA PRO A 17 17.06 -4.23 9.64
C PRO A 17 17.05 -3.00 8.72
N LEU A 18 16.52 -3.12 7.50
CA LEU A 18 16.40 -2.00 6.56
C LEU A 18 15.22 -1.09 6.89
N LEU A 19 14.25 -1.57 7.67
CA LEU A 19 12.94 -0.99 7.83
C LEU A 19 12.74 -0.48 9.26
N ASN A 20 12.13 0.68 9.39
CA ASN A 20 11.62 1.13 10.68
C ASN A 20 10.16 0.66 10.83
N LEU A 21 9.98 -0.51 11.47
CA LEU A 21 8.66 -1.14 11.64
C LEU A 21 7.64 -0.30 12.43
N HIS A 22 8.08 0.81 13.05
CA HIS A 22 7.21 1.74 13.76
C HIS A 22 7.00 3.07 13.03
N ALA A 23 7.58 3.23 11.82
CA ALA A 23 7.36 4.40 10.98
C ALA A 23 6.24 4.13 9.96
N PRO A 24 5.24 5.04 9.83
CA PRO A 24 4.20 4.91 8.80
C PRO A 24 4.76 4.87 7.38
N ALA A 25 5.87 5.58 7.13
CA ALA A 25 6.54 5.62 5.84
C ALA A 25 6.98 4.23 5.35
N ASP A 26 7.48 3.39 6.25
CA ASP A 26 7.99 2.07 5.91
C ASP A 26 6.91 0.96 6.00
N ALA A 27 5.74 1.26 6.56
CA ALA A 27 4.74 0.25 6.93
C ALA A 27 4.31 -0.64 5.74
N THR A 28 4.11 -0.05 4.56
CA THR A 28 3.71 -0.82 3.37
C THR A 28 4.85 -1.67 2.84
N ALA A 29 6.06 -1.12 2.76
CA ALA A 29 7.24 -1.87 2.34
C ALA A 29 7.52 -3.01 3.31
N ALA A 30 7.38 -2.77 4.62
CA ALA A 30 7.52 -3.78 5.67
C ALA A 30 6.51 -4.91 5.49
N TYR A 31 5.23 -4.59 5.28
CA TYR A 31 4.20 -5.60 5.08
C TYR A 31 4.51 -6.49 3.87
N TYR A 32 4.78 -5.91 2.71
CA TYR A 32 5.03 -6.71 1.50
C TYR A 32 6.36 -7.47 1.55
N ALA A 33 7.36 -6.94 2.24
CA ALA A 33 8.63 -7.65 2.43
C ALA A 33 8.56 -8.78 3.45
N LEU A 34 7.82 -8.61 4.56
CA LEU A 34 7.94 -9.50 5.72
C LEU A 34 6.68 -10.34 5.99
N ASP A 35 5.48 -9.78 5.75
CA ASP A 35 4.23 -10.34 6.26
C ASP A 35 3.26 -10.82 5.15
N HIS A 36 3.40 -10.34 3.91
CA HIS A 36 2.53 -10.76 2.80
C HIS A 36 2.70 -12.26 2.52
N PRO A 37 1.63 -13.03 2.15
CA PRO A 37 1.71 -14.46 1.84
C PRO A 37 2.86 -14.79 0.88
N GLU A 38 3.67 -15.78 1.23
CA GLU A 38 4.92 -16.10 0.53
C GLU A 38 4.67 -16.51 -0.92
N GLU A 39 3.60 -17.24 -1.16
CA GLU A 39 3.19 -17.71 -2.49
C GLU A 39 2.68 -16.56 -3.39
N ARG A 40 2.45 -15.37 -2.82
CA ARG A 40 1.91 -14.19 -3.52
C ARG A 40 2.89 -13.05 -3.67
N VAL A 41 4.16 -13.25 -3.28
CA VAL A 41 5.19 -12.19 -3.39
C VAL A 41 6.52 -12.74 -3.87
N GLU A 42 7.14 -12.02 -4.79
CA GLU A 42 8.54 -12.21 -5.18
C GLU A 42 9.37 -11.03 -4.67
N LEU A 43 10.52 -11.31 -4.07
CA LEU A 43 11.43 -10.31 -3.52
C LEU A 43 12.74 -10.33 -4.30
N PHE A 44 13.15 -9.17 -4.79
CA PHE A 44 14.47 -8.92 -5.38
C PHE A 44 15.25 -8.01 -4.44
N VAL A 45 16.45 -8.37 -4.08
CA VAL A 45 17.25 -7.68 -3.06
C VAL A 45 18.58 -7.23 -3.62
N GLU A 46 18.90 -5.95 -3.44
CA GLU A 46 20.22 -5.39 -3.70
C GLU A 46 21.12 -5.60 -2.49
N TYR A 47 22.30 -6.18 -2.70
CA TYR A 47 23.30 -6.41 -1.67
C TYR A 47 24.51 -5.48 -1.83
N ALA A 48 25.03 -5.01 -0.71
CA ALA A 48 26.32 -4.34 -0.65
C ALA A 48 27.48 -5.36 -0.86
N GLY A 49 28.67 -4.85 -1.12
CA GLY A 49 29.87 -5.71 -1.30
C GLY A 49 30.23 -6.58 -0.09
N ASN A 50 29.74 -6.25 1.10
CA ASN A 50 29.88 -7.05 2.32
C ASN A 50 28.74 -8.07 2.52
N GLY A 51 27.83 -8.20 1.54
CA GLY A 51 26.69 -9.11 1.60
C GLY A 51 25.48 -8.62 2.41
N ALA A 52 25.52 -7.41 2.95
CA ALA A 52 24.35 -6.83 3.64
C ALA A 52 23.31 -6.34 2.65
N PRO A 53 21.99 -6.53 2.89
CA PRO A 53 20.94 -5.96 2.07
C PRO A 53 20.95 -4.42 2.16
N ARG A 54 20.66 -3.74 1.03
CA ARG A 54 20.63 -2.26 0.93
C ARG A 54 19.31 -1.73 0.43
N GLY A 55 18.51 -2.57 -0.21
CA GLY A 55 17.23 -2.23 -0.76
C GLY A 55 16.56 -3.47 -1.32
N PHE A 56 15.30 -3.38 -1.63
CA PHE A 56 14.54 -4.47 -2.21
C PHE A 56 13.40 -3.97 -3.10
N LEU A 57 12.88 -4.86 -3.94
CA LEU A 57 11.64 -4.72 -4.68
C LEU A 57 10.73 -5.90 -4.32
N ALA A 58 9.54 -5.61 -3.80
CA ALA A 58 8.49 -6.59 -3.61
C ALA A 58 7.52 -6.53 -4.80
N LEU A 59 7.29 -7.67 -5.46
CA LEU A 59 6.29 -7.84 -6.52
C LEU A 59 5.17 -8.73 -6.00
N ALA A 60 4.08 -8.13 -5.57
CA ALA A 60 2.99 -8.82 -4.88
C ALA A 60 1.74 -8.98 -5.75
N GLN A 61 1.08 -10.13 -5.64
CA GLN A 61 -0.31 -10.28 -6.05
C GLN A 61 -1.21 -9.77 -4.94
N THR A 62 -2.05 -8.79 -5.25
CA THR A 62 -2.92 -8.12 -4.28
C THR A 62 -4.38 -8.23 -4.72
N GLY A 63 -5.30 -7.78 -3.85
CA GLY A 63 -6.70 -7.60 -4.22
C GLY A 63 -6.98 -6.30 -5.01
N TYR A 64 -5.99 -5.41 -5.16
CA TYR A 64 -6.17 -4.15 -5.90
C TYR A 64 -6.43 -4.35 -7.39
N ASP A 65 -5.70 -5.29 -7.99
CA ASP A 65 -5.80 -5.61 -9.41
C ASP A 65 -5.55 -7.11 -9.61
N LEU A 66 -6.45 -7.77 -10.33
CA LEU A 66 -6.33 -9.21 -10.59
C LEU A 66 -5.29 -9.54 -11.67
N PHE A 67 -4.93 -8.57 -12.51
CA PHE A 67 -4.10 -8.77 -13.68
C PHE A 67 -2.68 -8.22 -13.53
N ARG A 68 -2.51 -7.17 -12.70
CA ARG A 68 -1.23 -6.48 -12.50
C ARG A 68 -0.72 -6.71 -11.09
N ARG A 69 0.53 -7.08 -10.98
CA ARG A 69 1.19 -7.15 -9.66
C ARG A 69 1.48 -5.76 -9.13
N LEU A 70 1.41 -5.60 -7.83
CA LEU A 70 1.86 -4.40 -7.13
C LEU A 70 3.38 -4.49 -6.93
N ALA A 71 4.10 -3.50 -7.44
CA ALA A 71 5.53 -3.31 -7.24
C ALA A 71 5.75 -2.29 -6.13
N VAL A 72 6.39 -2.71 -5.04
CA VAL A 72 6.72 -1.86 -3.89
C VAL A 72 8.23 -1.88 -3.69
N PRO A 73 8.95 -0.88 -4.21
CA PRO A 73 10.39 -0.77 -4.00
C PRO A 73 10.70 -0.12 -2.64
N PHE A 74 11.86 -0.48 -2.10
CA PHE A 74 12.49 0.18 -0.98
C PHE A 74 13.97 0.38 -1.30
N ALA A 75 14.37 1.61 -1.59
CA ALA A 75 15.73 1.95 -1.99
C ALA A 75 16.14 3.32 -1.43
N ALA A 76 17.37 3.39 -0.93
CA ALA A 76 17.91 4.63 -0.34
C ALA A 76 18.46 5.61 -1.38
N HIS A 77 18.64 5.20 -2.64
CA HIS A 77 19.23 6.04 -3.69
C HIS A 77 18.75 5.65 -5.10
N PRO A 78 18.78 6.60 -6.06
CA PRO A 78 18.22 6.41 -7.40
C PRO A 78 18.78 5.18 -8.15
N LEU A 79 20.11 4.98 -8.14
CA LEU A 79 20.73 3.85 -8.84
C LEU A 79 20.29 2.49 -8.30
N GLY A 80 20.08 2.37 -6.99
CA GLY A 80 19.53 1.16 -6.37
C GLY A 80 18.12 0.86 -6.85
N LEU A 81 17.25 1.90 -6.85
CA LEU A 81 15.89 1.78 -7.35
C LEU A 81 15.85 1.34 -8.82
N VAL A 82 16.61 2.03 -9.68
CA VAL A 82 16.66 1.71 -11.12
C VAL A 82 17.07 0.24 -11.35
N ARG A 83 18.12 -0.22 -10.68
CA ARG A 83 18.60 -1.60 -10.82
C ARG A 83 17.59 -2.64 -10.33
N LEU A 84 16.97 -2.39 -9.18
CA LEU A 84 15.93 -3.27 -8.64
C LEU A 84 14.75 -3.41 -9.59
N LEU A 85 14.32 -2.29 -10.21
CA LEU A 85 13.26 -2.32 -11.20
C LEU A 85 13.67 -3.02 -12.49
N GLN A 86 14.91 -2.81 -12.98
CA GLN A 86 15.45 -3.49 -14.17
C GLN A 86 15.53 -5.00 -13.98
N GLU A 87 15.94 -5.45 -12.81
CA GLU A 87 16.08 -6.89 -12.51
C GLU A 87 14.73 -7.56 -12.23
N GLY A 88 13.85 -6.88 -11.49
CA GLY A 88 12.57 -7.48 -11.05
C GLY A 88 11.43 -7.34 -12.06
N LEU A 89 11.42 -6.31 -12.91
CA LEU A 89 10.34 -6.10 -13.88
C LEU A 89 10.69 -6.77 -15.22
N ARG A 90 9.65 -7.25 -15.89
CA ARG A 90 9.77 -7.78 -17.26
C ARG A 90 9.34 -6.72 -18.27
N PRO A 91 10.10 -6.51 -19.35
CA PRO A 91 9.68 -5.63 -20.44
C PRO A 91 8.28 -5.98 -20.96
N ALA A 92 7.52 -4.97 -21.37
CA ALA A 92 6.16 -5.08 -21.87
C ALA A 92 5.12 -5.69 -20.91
N GLN A 93 5.49 -6.02 -19.66
CA GLN A 93 4.54 -6.48 -18.65
C GLN A 93 4.17 -5.34 -17.71
N PRO A 94 2.92 -4.86 -17.71
CA PRO A 94 2.50 -3.78 -16.84
C PRO A 94 2.43 -4.22 -15.36
N VAL A 95 2.81 -3.30 -14.47
CA VAL A 95 2.65 -3.44 -13.02
C VAL A 95 1.97 -2.19 -12.45
N LEU A 96 1.39 -2.28 -11.28
CA LEU A 96 1.06 -1.13 -10.44
C LEU A 96 2.29 -0.81 -9.60
N LEU A 97 2.87 0.36 -9.78
CA LEU A 97 4.02 0.80 -8.99
C LEU A 97 3.54 1.74 -7.88
N LEU A 98 3.85 1.40 -6.65
CA LEU A 98 3.61 2.25 -5.49
C LEU A 98 4.95 2.69 -4.92
N LEU A 99 5.24 3.98 -4.98
CA LEU A 99 6.50 4.53 -4.48
C LEU A 99 6.27 5.88 -3.79
N PRO A 100 7.18 6.29 -2.87
CA PRO A 100 7.19 7.62 -2.31
C PRO A 100 7.26 8.69 -3.40
N MET A 101 6.52 9.78 -3.24
CA MET A 101 6.38 10.85 -4.23
C MET A 101 7.73 11.47 -4.63
N GLU A 102 8.65 11.59 -3.70
CA GLU A 102 10.01 12.10 -3.91
C GLU A 102 10.88 11.23 -4.82
N GLN A 103 10.48 9.98 -5.07
CA GLN A 103 11.22 9.05 -5.94
C GLN A 103 10.70 9.02 -7.38
N GLU A 104 9.67 9.79 -7.71
CA GLU A 104 9.08 9.82 -9.05
C GLU A 104 10.13 10.10 -10.13
N SER A 105 10.93 11.15 -9.96
CA SER A 105 11.98 11.54 -10.92
C SER A 105 13.07 10.47 -11.11
N TRP A 106 13.22 9.53 -10.18
CA TRP A 106 14.22 8.48 -10.27
C TRP A 106 13.86 7.42 -11.32
N VAL A 107 12.59 7.32 -11.69
CA VAL A 107 12.07 6.27 -12.57
C VAL A 107 11.63 6.76 -13.95
N GLU A 108 11.51 8.06 -14.19
CA GLU A 108 11.00 8.65 -15.44
C GLU A 108 11.73 8.17 -16.71
N GLY A 109 13.05 8.04 -16.66
CA GLY A 109 13.86 7.58 -17.79
C GLY A 109 13.76 6.07 -18.05
N LEU A 110 13.37 5.29 -17.03
CA LEU A 110 13.35 3.84 -17.04
C LEU A 110 11.99 3.29 -17.43
N LEU A 111 10.92 3.89 -16.94
CA LEU A 111 9.56 3.39 -17.06
C LEU A 111 8.71 4.25 -17.98
N GLN A 112 7.77 3.62 -18.65
CA GLN A 112 6.61 4.30 -19.22
C GLN A 112 5.52 4.29 -18.16
N LEU A 113 5.12 5.50 -17.72
CA LEU A 113 4.12 5.71 -16.69
C LEU A 113 2.79 6.12 -17.30
N SER A 114 1.69 5.65 -16.75
CA SER A 114 0.30 6.02 -17.13
C SER A 114 -0.64 5.85 -15.94
N GLU A 115 -1.79 6.49 -15.96
CA GLU A 115 -2.82 6.38 -14.90
C GLU A 115 -2.25 6.71 -13.51
N SER A 116 -1.47 7.76 -13.40
CA SER A 116 -0.85 8.18 -12.14
C SER A 116 -1.86 8.82 -11.20
N ARG A 117 -1.82 8.43 -9.92
CA ARG A 117 -2.56 9.05 -8.82
C ARG A 117 -1.62 9.36 -7.66
N VAL A 118 -1.81 10.54 -7.08
CA VAL A 118 -1.09 10.93 -5.86
C VAL A 118 -1.97 10.65 -4.66
N LEU A 119 -1.45 9.92 -3.72
CA LEU A 119 -2.15 9.46 -2.52
C LEU A 119 -1.53 10.10 -1.28
N ASP A 120 -2.31 10.87 -0.55
CA ASP A 120 -1.95 11.30 0.80
C ASP A 120 -2.12 10.14 1.79
N VAL A 121 -1.15 9.94 2.65
CA VAL A 121 -1.22 8.92 3.71
C VAL A 121 -1.77 9.54 4.98
N PHE A 122 -2.90 9.06 5.42
CA PHE A 122 -3.53 9.42 6.69
C PHE A 122 -3.24 8.34 7.73
N ARG A 123 -3.01 8.76 8.97
CA ARG A 123 -2.80 7.89 10.12
C ARG A 123 -3.89 8.15 11.16
N LEU A 124 -4.46 7.08 11.71
CA LEU A 124 -5.37 7.20 12.84
C LEU A 124 -4.60 7.53 14.12
N HIS A 125 -5.04 8.57 14.80
CA HIS A 125 -4.55 8.91 16.14
C HIS A 125 -5.59 8.50 17.17
N THR A 126 -5.22 7.64 18.11
CA THR A 126 -6.12 7.14 19.16
C THR A 126 -6.78 8.26 19.96
N SER A 127 -6.04 9.34 20.23
CA SER A 127 -6.56 10.52 20.95
C SER A 127 -7.58 11.33 20.16
N HIS A 128 -7.65 11.17 18.85
CA HIS A 128 -8.59 11.88 17.97
C HIS A 128 -9.70 10.98 17.45
N PHE A 129 -9.66 9.68 17.75
CA PHE A 129 -10.65 8.74 17.26
C PHE A 129 -12.06 9.12 17.73
N GLN A 130 -12.97 9.25 16.78
CA GLN A 130 -14.39 9.55 16.99
C GLN A 130 -15.21 8.32 16.57
N PRO A 131 -15.70 7.52 17.52
CA PRO A 131 -16.55 6.39 17.20
C PRO A 131 -17.87 6.89 16.62
N VAL A 132 -18.33 6.26 15.55
CA VAL A 132 -19.63 6.53 14.94
C VAL A 132 -20.52 5.32 15.18
N LEU A 133 -21.56 5.50 16.00
CA LEU A 133 -22.56 4.46 16.24
C LEU A 133 -23.61 4.51 15.12
N ASN A 134 -23.68 3.46 14.32
CA ASN A 134 -24.71 3.30 13.31
C ASN A 134 -25.18 1.84 13.32
N VAL A 135 -26.44 1.63 13.69
CA VAL A 135 -27.05 0.30 13.83
C VAL A 135 -27.16 -0.48 12.51
N MET A 136 -26.97 0.19 11.39
CA MET A 136 -26.97 -0.44 10.06
C MET A 136 -25.61 -1.06 9.70
N VAL A 137 -24.56 -0.79 10.46
CA VAL A 137 -23.24 -1.37 10.21
C VAL A 137 -23.27 -2.85 10.58
N VAL A 138 -22.96 -3.68 9.60
CA VAL A 138 -22.87 -5.13 9.75
C VAL A 138 -21.44 -5.59 9.53
N ALA A 139 -20.94 -6.42 10.42
CA ALA A 139 -19.66 -7.10 10.21
C ALA A 139 -19.85 -8.23 9.19
N ALA A 140 -18.95 -8.32 8.23
CA ALA A 140 -18.89 -9.34 7.19
C ALA A 140 -17.46 -9.85 7.05
N GLU A 141 -17.29 -10.95 6.37
CA GLU A 141 -15.98 -11.48 5.99
C GLU A 141 -15.55 -10.85 4.65
N GLY A 142 -14.32 -10.34 4.58
CA GLY A 142 -13.72 -9.85 3.36
C GLY A 142 -13.23 -10.98 2.44
N PRO A 143 -12.85 -10.65 1.20
CA PRO A 143 -12.37 -11.65 0.23
C PRO A 143 -11.11 -12.40 0.67
N ASP A 144 -10.33 -11.81 1.57
CA ASP A 144 -9.09 -12.35 2.15
C ASP A 144 -9.32 -13.05 3.50
N GLY A 145 -10.59 -13.27 3.90
CA GLY A 145 -10.95 -13.80 5.22
C GLY A 145 -10.81 -12.78 6.36
N GLY A 146 -10.41 -11.55 6.06
CA GLY A 146 -10.33 -10.46 7.03
C GLY A 146 -11.69 -9.85 7.36
N SER A 147 -11.78 -9.09 8.45
CA SER A 147 -13.01 -8.40 8.80
C SER A 147 -13.30 -7.26 7.80
N ARG A 148 -14.55 -7.15 7.43
CA ARG A 148 -15.13 -6.06 6.62
C ARG A 148 -16.36 -5.54 7.34
N PHE A 149 -16.61 -4.25 7.28
CA PHE A 149 -17.84 -3.63 7.73
C PHE A 149 -18.60 -3.07 6.55
N GLU A 150 -19.90 -3.30 6.50
CA GLU A 150 -20.73 -2.81 5.39
C GLU A 150 -22.08 -2.27 5.86
N ILE A 151 -22.62 -1.36 5.07
CA ILE A 151 -24.01 -0.90 5.13
C ILE A 151 -24.62 -1.11 3.76
N ARG A 152 -25.80 -1.74 3.72
CA ARG A 152 -26.64 -1.85 2.54
C ARG A 152 -28.02 -1.32 2.90
N SER A 153 -28.44 -0.24 2.26
CA SER A 153 -29.80 0.28 2.48
C SER A 153 -30.82 -0.41 1.58
N VAL A 154 -32.08 -0.33 1.97
CA VAL A 154 -33.20 -0.81 1.14
C VAL A 154 -33.27 -0.08 -0.20
N SER A 155 -32.82 1.17 -0.26
CA SER A 155 -32.75 1.96 -1.50
C SER A 155 -31.57 1.61 -2.42
N GLY A 156 -30.71 0.67 -2.03
CA GLY A 156 -29.55 0.24 -2.80
C GLY A 156 -28.25 0.96 -2.46
N ALA A 157 -28.27 2.04 -1.66
CA ALA A 157 -27.05 2.73 -1.24
C ALA A 157 -26.14 1.78 -0.44
N HIS A 158 -24.86 1.74 -0.80
CA HIS A 158 -23.90 0.80 -0.25
C HIS A 158 -22.59 1.49 0.13
N ALA A 159 -22.07 1.16 1.31
CA ALA A 159 -20.72 1.50 1.73
C ALA A 159 -20.07 0.31 2.42
N SER A 160 -18.79 0.15 2.24
CA SER A 160 -18.00 -0.86 2.94
C SER A 160 -16.59 -0.36 3.26
N SER A 161 -16.01 -0.90 4.32
CA SER A 161 -14.61 -0.69 4.71
C SER A 161 -14.00 -2.00 5.17
N GLY A 162 -12.79 -2.24 4.76
CA GLY A 162 -11.96 -3.39 5.14
C GLY A 162 -10.50 -2.99 5.16
N THR A 163 -9.61 -3.97 5.02
CA THR A 163 -8.17 -3.72 4.95
C THR A 163 -7.60 -4.22 3.63
N ASN A 164 -6.73 -3.42 3.03
CA ASN A 164 -5.91 -3.84 1.89
C ASN A 164 -4.83 -4.82 2.34
N TRP A 165 -4.30 -4.58 3.55
CA TRP A 165 -3.33 -5.44 4.20
C TRP A 165 -3.33 -5.22 5.72
N ARG A 166 -2.81 -6.22 6.46
CA ARG A 166 -2.64 -6.19 7.92
C ARG A 166 -1.26 -6.72 8.28
N GLY A 167 -0.40 -5.85 8.82
CA GLY A 167 0.85 -6.22 9.46
C GLY A 167 0.73 -6.24 10.99
N PRO A 168 1.85 -6.51 11.70
CA PRO A 168 1.86 -6.56 13.17
C PRO A 168 1.51 -5.23 13.84
N HIS A 169 1.97 -4.09 13.30
CA HIS A 169 1.83 -2.76 13.90
C HIS A 169 0.83 -1.88 13.16
N TYR A 170 0.70 -2.05 11.86
CA TYR A 170 -0.12 -1.24 10.98
C TYR A 170 -1.08 -2.09 10.16
N ALA A 171 -2.17 -1.48 9.75
CA ALA A 171 -3.05 -2.02 8.71
C ALA A 171 -3.51 -0.87 7.81
N GLU A 172 -3.61 -1.12 6.51
CA GLU A 172 -4.14 -0.14 5.56
C GLU A 172 -5.62 -0.41 5.33
N VAL A 173 -6.45 0.59 5.63
CA VAL A 173 -7.89 0.52 5.39
C VAL A 173 -8.25 1.04 4.01
N TYR A 174 -9.35 0.54 3.47
CA TYR A 174 -10.03 1.10 2.31
C TYR A 174 -11.50 1.43 2.63
N VAL A 175 -12.08 2.30 1.83
CA VAL A 175 -13.53 2.57 1.83
C VAL A 175 -14.02 2.49 0.39
N GLU A 176 -15.05 1.69 0.18
CA GLU A 176 -15.84 1.63 -1.06
C GLU A 176 -17.21 2.20 -0.76
N THR A 177 -17.67 3.17 -1.55
CA THR A 177 -18.94 3.83 -1.33
C THR A 177 -19.49 4.40 -2.63
N ASP A 178 -20.81 4.37 -2.80
CA ASP A 178 -21.48 5.17 -3.80
C ASP A 178 -21.83 6.59 -3.26
N ASP A 179 -22.18 7.51 -4.15
CA ASP A 179 -22.44 8.90 -3.80
C ASP A 179 -23.64 9.05 -2.84
N ASP A 180 -24.68 8.23 -3.00
CA ASP A 180 -25.87 8.26 -2.13
C ASP A 180 -25.51 7.78 -0.71
N ALA A 181 -24.73 6.71 -0.59
CA ALA A 181 -24.25 6.23 0.70
C ALA A 181 -23.32 7.25 1.38
N ARG A 182 -22.45 7.90 0.60
CA ARG A 182 -21.58 8.97 1.10
C ARG A 182 -22.38 10.14 1.64
N ALA A 183 -23.37 10.61 0.90
CA ALA A 183 -24.26 11.71 1.32
C ALA A 183 -25.03 11.40 2.62
N ARG A 184 -25.26 10.12 2.91
CA ARG A 184 -25.92 9.65 4.16
C ARG A 184 -24.91 9.38 5.30
N GLY A 185 -23.62 9.57 5.09
CA GLY A 185 -22.58 9.31 6.08
C GLY A 185 -22.31 7.82 6.34
N PHE A 186 -22.69 6.93 5.42
CA PHE A 186 -22.47 5.49 5.55
C PHE A 186 -20.99 5.14 5.45
N SER A 187 -20.26 5.76 4.52
CA SER A 187 -18.80 5.64 4.36
C SER A 187 -18.06 5.96 5.67
N ARG A 188 -18.40 7.07 6.31
CA ARG A 188 -17.83 7.44 7.60
C ARG A 188 -18.14 6.40 8.68
N SER A 189 -19.38 5.85 8.69
CA SER A 189 -19.79 4.85 9.68
C SER A 189 -19.00 3.56 9.56
N VAL A 190 -18.80 3.03 8.34
CA VAL A 190 -18.01 1.80 8.11
C VAL A 190 -16.52 2.02 8.35
N LEU A 191 -15.98 3.19 7.98
CA LEU A 191 -14.59 3.56 8.27
C LEU A 191 -14.34 3.62 9.79
N ALA A 192 -15.25 4.25 10.55
CA ALA A 192 -15.14 4.32 12.00
C ALA A 192 -15.21 2.94 12.66
N ALA A 193 -16.08 2.05 12.17
CA ALA A 193 -16.16 0.68 12.66
C ALA A 193 -14.83 -0.10 12.42
N MET A 194 -14.27 0.00 11.19
CA MET A 194 -13.00 -0.63 10.86
C MET A 194 -11.84 -0.06 11.69
N ALA A 195 -11.78 1.27 11.83
CA ALA A 195 -10.80 1.96 12.64
C ALA A 195 -10.86 1.54 14.12
N GLY A 196 -12.07 1.43 14.69
CA GLY A 196 -12.30 0.97 16.05
C GLY A 196 -11.84 -0.47 16.28
N GLN A 197 -12.09 -1.37 15.31
CA GLN A 197 -11.59 -2.74 15.37
C GLN A 197 -10.05 -2.79 15.39
N LEU A 198 -9.40 -2.05 14.49
CA LEU A 198 -7.93 -2.03 14.44
C LEU A 198 -7.30 -1.48 15.72
N LEU A 199 -7.92 -0.46 16.33
CA LEU A 199 -7.50 0.03 17.65
C LEU A 199 -7.64 -1.03 18.73
N ALA A 200 -8.74 -1.81 18.75
CA ALA A 200 -8.91 -2.91 19.69
C ALA A 200 -7.85 -4.02 19.48
N GLU A 201 -7.41 -4.23 18.25
CA GLU A 201 -6.32 -5.14 17.88
C GLU A 201 -4.92 -4.53 18.17
N ARG A 202 -4.83 -3.31 18.71
CA ARG A 202 -3.60 -2.56 18.94
C ARG A 202 -2.78 -2.27 17.67
N ARG A 203 -3.48 -2.11 16.54
CA ARG A 203 -2.88 -1.69 15.28
C ARG A 203 -3.20 -0.24 14.97
N VAL A 204 -2.28 0.42 14.31
CA VAL A 204 -2.48 1.77 13.78
C VAL A 204 -3.07 1.65 12.38
N ALA A 205 -4.27 2.22 12.17
CA ALA A 205 -4.85 2.30 10.84
C ALA A 205 -4.15 3.37 10.01
N LEU A 206 -3.76 3.00 8.79
CA LEU A 206 -3.33 3.89 7.72
C LEU A 206 -4.42 3.92 6.66
N TYR A 207 -4.63 5.08 6.04
CA TYR A 207 -5.60 5.24 4.96
C TYR A 207 -4.97 6.09 3.86
N ARG A 208 -4.82 5.51 2.66
CA ARG A 208 -4.36 6.23 1.47
C ARG A 208 -5.55 6.78 0.73
N ILE A 209 -5.59 8.09 0.57
CA ILE A 209 -6.69 8.81 -0.06
C ILE A 209 -6.11 9.60 -1.22
N ASP A 210 -6.76 9.53 -2.38
CA ASP A 210 -6.42 10.35 -3.53
C ASP A 210 -6.42 11.84 -3.13
N GLU A 211 -5.40 12.59 -3.54
CA GLU A 211 -5.30 14.02 -3.21
C GLU A 211 -6.49 14.82 -3.74
N LEU A 212 -7.17 14.31 -4.77
CA LEU A 212 -8.36 14.92 -5.37
C LEU A 212 -9.67 14.50 -4.69
N ASP A 213 -9.68 13.46 -3.83
CA ASP A 213 -10.89 13.05 -3.08
C ASP A 213 -11.05 13.87 -1.79
N ALA A 214 -11.45 15.14 -1.94
CA ALA A 214 -11.68 16.04 -0.81
C ALA A 214 -12.75 15.52 0.16
N ALA A 215 -13.75 14.80 -0.33
CA ALA A 215 -14.82 14.22 0.49
C ALA A 215 -14.29 13.08 1.37
N GLY A 216 -13.52 12.16 0.80
CA GLY A 216 -12.87 11.07 1.54
C GLY A 216 -11.89 11.60 2.59
N GLN A 217 -11.13 12.66 2.27
CA GLN A 217 -10.25 13.32 3.22
C GLN A 217 -11.04 13.94 4.41
N ALA A 218 -12.16 14.61 4.13
CA ALA A 218 -13.02 15.20 5.17
C ALA A 218 -13.58 14.10 6.10
N GLU A 219 -14.09 12.99 5.53
CA GLU A 219 -14.58 11.83 6.31
C GLU A 219 -13.48 11.21 7.19
N ALA A 220 -12.28 11.08 6.65
CA ALA A 220 -11.13 10.59 7.42
C ALA A 220 -10.80 11.50 8.61
N PHE A 221 -10.81 12.83 8.41
CA PHE A 221 -10.60 13.80 9.50
C PHE A 221 -11.68 13.68 10.59
N GLU A 222 -12.94 13.52 10.20
CA GLU A 222 -14.07 13.37 11.15
C GLU A 222 -13.95 12.09 11.98
N VAL A 223 -13.43 10.99 11.43
CA VAL A 223 -13.20 9.74 12.17
C VAL A 223 -11.97 9.82 13.10
N GLY A 224 -11.07 10.77 12.86
CA GLY A 224 -9.89 10.98 13.71
C GLY A 224 -8.56 10.71 13.02
N PHE A 225 -8.57 10.43 11.72
CA PHE A 225 -7.33 10.36 10.96
C PHE A 225 -6.70 11.74 10.79
N ARG A 226 -5.40 11.77 10.66
CA ARG A 226 -4.61 12.99 10.37
C ARG A 226 -3.59 12.67 9.28
N ARG A 227 -3.27 13.64 8.44
CA ARG A 227 -2.18 13.49 7.46
C ARG A 227 -0.89 13.13 8.18
N SER A 228 -0.20 12.11 7.70
CA SER A 228 1.10 11.71 8.26
C SER A 228 2.26 12.59 7.76
N GLY A 229 2.04 13.33 6.69
CA GLY A 229 3.08 14.03 5.93
C GLY A 229 3.64 13.20 4.77
N GLU A 230 3.38 11.89 4.78
CA GLU A 230 3.81 11.00 3.70
C GLU A 230 2.87 11.10 2.49
N ARG A 231 3.45 11.06 1.29
CA ARG A 231 2.72 10.99 0.02
C ARG A 231 3.30 9.88 -0.84
N SER A 232 2.44 9.20 -1.56
CA SER A 232 2.82 8.11 -2.45
C SER A 232 2.24 8.34 -3.85
N MET A 233 2.95 7.92 -4.87
CA MET A 233 2.42 7.78 -6.22
C MET A 233 2.02 6.33 -6.45
N LEU A 234 0.79 6.10 -6.89
CA LEU A 234 0.33 4.83 -7.44
C LEU A 234 0.13 5.01 -8.95
N VAL A 235 0.88 4.26 -9.75
CA VAL A 235 0.93 4.46 -11.20
C VAL A 235 1.04 3.14 -11.92
N GLN A 236 0.41 3.03 -13.09
CA GLN A 236 0.69 1.94 -14.00
C GLN A 236 2.05 2.19 -14.65
N ALA A 237 2.94 1.21 -14.56
CA ALA A 237 4.30 1.28 -15.05
C ALA A 237 4.65 0.09 -15.94
N VAL A 238 5.36 0.38 -17.03
CA VAL A 238 5.93 -0.62 -17.93
C VAL A 238 7.41 -0.34 -18.11
N LEU A 239 8.25 -1.36 -17.95
CA LEU A 239 9.68 -1.23 -18.22
C LEU A 239 9.90 -1.00 -19.72
N ARG A 240 10.63 0.05 -20.07
CA ARG A 240 10.94 0.39 -21.49
C ARG A 240 11.88 -0.65 -22.09
N ASP A 241 11.61 -1.04 -23.33
CA ASP A 241 12.51 -1.90 -24.10
C ASP A 241 13.85 -1.19 -24.35
N GLY A 242 14.96 -1.91 -24.23
CA GLY A 242 16.30 -1.42 -24.57
C GLY A 242 17.09 -0.70 -23.47
N VAL A 243 16.53 -0.52 -22.26
CA VAL A 243 17.25 0.06 -21.10
C VAL A 243 18.07 -0.98 -20.32
N GLY A 244 17.94 -2.27 -20.66
CA GLY A 244 18.64 -3.40 -20.01
C GLY A 244 19.81 -4.01 -20.79
N GLY A 245 20.22 -3.41 -21.90
CA GLY A 245 21.38 -3.92 -22.67
C GLY A 245 22.69 -3.41 -22.07
N THR A 246 23.40 -4.24 -21.33
CA THR A 246 24.85 -4.07 -21.10
C THR A 246 25.54 -4.08 -22.48
N PRO A 247 26.32 -3.04 -22.85
CA PRO A 247 27.19 -3.19 -24.01
C PRO A 247 28.22 -4.29 -23.68
N GLY A 248 28.29 -5.29 -24.58
CA GLY A 248 29.25 -6.40 -24.57
C GLY A 248 30.71 -5.98 -24.69
#